data_c275e30cdfe8b55642b75d83fca1c3ab
#
_entry.id   c275e30cdfe8b55642b75d83fca1c3ab
#
_cell.length_a   1.000
_cell.length_b   1.000
_cell.length_c   1.000
_cell.angle_alpha   90.00
_cell.angle_beta   90.00
_cell.angle_gamma   90.00
#
_symmetry.space_group_name_H-M   'P 1'
#
loop_
_entity.id
_entity.type
_entity.pdbx_description
1 polymer ?
#
loop_
_entity_poly.entity_id
_entity_poly.type
_entity_poly.pdbx_seq_one_letter_code
_entity_poly.pdbx_strand_id
1 'polypeptide(L)'
;GLASIGENMDQEWIRRGRDWLESCQNDDGGWGETCESYNFPALKGRGPSTPSQTAWALMGICACGDPHRESIRRGVDYLIRTQNPDGSWTEDYTTGTGFPCVFYLKYDMYRQHFPLLALATYRGFALGWASCRAGTARSLLPRGLRRLGAAASEA
;
A
#
# COMPACT_ATOMS: atom_id res chain seq x y z
N GLY A 1 6.09 -4.45 2.56
CA GLY A 1 7.36 -5.22 2.64
C GLY A 1 8.25 -4.72 3.77
N LEU A 2 8.83 -3.52 3.67
CA LEU A 2 9.82 -3.02 4.65
C LEU A 2 9.29 -3.03 6.09
N ALA A 3 8.11 -2.45 6.32
CA ALA A 3 7.50 -2.47 7.65
C ALA A 3 7.23 -3.90 8.17
N SER A 4 6.90 -4.84 7.28
CA SER A 4 6.61 -6.23 7.67
C SER A 4 7.84 -7.03 8.12
N ILE A 5 9.04 -6.62 7.72
CA ILE A 5 10.30 -7.22 8.16
C ILE A 5 10.95 -6.46 9.32
N GLY A 6 10.25 -5.45 9.86
CA GLY A 6 10.70 -4.68 11.03
C GLY A 6 11.68 -3.55 10.72
N GLU A 7 11.74 -3.11 9.45
CA GLU A 7 12.58 -1.96 9.08
C GLU A 7 12.09 -0.69 9.78
N ASN A 8 13.03 0.17 10.17
CA ASN A 8 12.71 1.47 10.73
C ASN A 8 12.13 2.38 9.64
N MET A 9 10.81 2.61 9.70
CA MET A 9 10.10 3.41 8.72
C MET A 9 10.37 4.92 8.82
N ASP A 10 11.10 5.38 9.84
CA ASP A 10 11.50 6.78 10.00
C ASP A 10 12.81 7.15 9.27
N GLN A 11 13.39 6.24 8.51
CA GLN A 11 14.56 6.54 7.71
C GLN A 11 14.27 7.62 6.66
N GLU A 12 15.25 8.48 6.40
CA GLU A 12 15.11 9.62 5.50
C GLU A 12 14.67 9.20 4.09
N TRP A 13 15.26 8.14 3.54
CA TRP A 13 14.92 7.66 2.20
C TRP A 13 13.48 7.11 2.12
N ILE A 14 12.94 6.53 3.20
CA ILE A 14 11.54 6.10 3.27
C ILE A 14 10.62 7.31 3.36
N ARG A 15 10.95 8.29 4.20
CA ARG A 15 10.19 9.54 4.29
C ARG A 15 10.15 10.28 2.96
N ARG A 16 11.28 10.36 2.23
CA ARG A 16 11.32 10.94 0.89
C ARG A 16 10.41 10.21 -0.10
N GLY A 17 10.37 8.87 -0.04
CA GLY A 17 9.46 8.06 -0.86
C GLY A 17 7.99 8.34 -0.54
N ARG A 18 7.63 8.44 0.73
CA ARG A 18 6.30 8.83 1.17
C ARG A 18 5.92 10.23 0.69
N ASP A 19 6.79 11.21 0.91
CA ASP A 19 6.54 12.61 0.54
C ASP A 19 6.38 12.76 -0.99
N TRP A 20 7.14 11.96 -1.75
CA TRP A 20 6.95 11.89 -3.20
C TRP A 20 5.58 11.33 -3.58
N LEU A 21 5.13 10.22 -2.94
CA LEU A 21 3.79 9.69 -3.17
C LEU A 21 2.72 10.73 -2.85
N GLU A 22 2.83 11.43 -1.71
CA GLU A 22 1.89 12.50 -1.35
C GLU A 22 1.88 13.64 -2.37
N SER A 23 3.02 13.99 -2.94
CA SER A 23 3.12 15.03 -3.99
C SER A 23 2.50 14.62 -5.34
N CYS A 24 2.29 13.32 -5.55
CA CYS A 24 1.67 12.77 -6.76
C CYS A 24 0.15 12.52 -6.60
N GLN A 25 -0.44 12.84 -5.44
CA GLN A 25 -1.86 12.65 -5.24
C GLN A 25 -2.68 13.62 -6.11
N ASN A 26 -3.62 13.08 -6.86
CA ASN A 26 -4.54 13.87 -7.69
C ASN A 26 -5.57 14.64 -6.86
N ASP A 27 -6.20 15.64 -7.48
CA ASP A 27 -7.23 16.47 -6.83
C ASP A 27 -8.44 15.68 -6.37
N ASP A 28 -8.77 14.57 -7.04
CA ASP A 28 -9.84 13.66 -6.66
C ASP A 28 -9.50 12.75 -5.46
N GLY A 29 -8.26 12.83 -4.96
CA GLY A 29 -7.76 12.06 -3.83
C GLY A 29 -7.13 10.71 -4.20
N GLY A 30 -7.20 10.29 -5.46
CA GLY A 30 -6.57 9.06 -5.94
C GLY A 30 -5.14 9.25 -6.42
N TRP A 31 -4.56 8.16 -6.87
CA TRP A 31 -3.26 8.11 -7.56
C TRP A 31 -3.37 7.37 -8.88
N GLY A 32 -2.57 7.77 -9.83
CA GLY A 32 -2.47 7.09 -11.11
C GLY A 32 -1.23 7.52 -11.89
N GLU A 33 -0.72 6.58 -12.65
CA GLU A 33 0.39 6.79 -13.59
C GLU A 33 0.11 5.95 -14.84
N THR A 34 0.30 6.54 -16.01
CA THR A 34 0.13 5.82 -17.28
C THR A 34 1.43 5.13 -17.68
N CYS A 35 1.34 4.11 -18.53
CA CYS A 35 2.52 3.41 -19.06
C CYS A 35 3.42 4.31 -19.91
N GLU A 36 2.96 5.49 -20.29
CA GLU A 36 3.77 6.47 -21.02
C GLU A 36 4.96 6.98 -20.21
N SER A 37 4.93 6.88 -18.88
CA SER A 37 6.05 7.22 -18.01
C SER A 37 7.33 6.42 -18.29
N TYR A 38 7.21 5.25 -18.94
CA TYR A 38 8.36 4.48 -19.40
C TYR A 38 9.10 5.16 -20.56
N ASN A 39 8.37 5.86 -21.44
CA ASN A 39 8.93 6.61 -22.54
C ASN A 39 9.31 8.04 -22.14
N PHE A 40 8.50 8.63 -21.25
CA PHE A 40 8.60 10.02 -20.84
C PHE A 40 8.71 10.12 -19.31
N PRO A 41 9.94 10.12 -18.75
CA PRO A 41 10.17 10.16 -17.30
C PRO A 41 9.50 11.34 -16.58
N ALA A 42 9.21 12.42 -17.30
CA ALA A 42 8.48 13.58 -16.75
C ALA A 42 7.02 13.26 -16.37
N LEU A 43 6.47 12.13 -16.85
CA LEU A 43 5.13 11.66 -16.55
C LEU A 43 5.07 10.73 -15.31
N LYS A 44 6.18 10.48 -14.64
CA LYS A 44 6.19 9.69 -13.40
C LYS A 44 5.28 10.29 -12.36
N GLY A 45 4.44 9.46 -11.76
CA GLY A 45 3.44 9.88 -10.80
C GLY A 45 2.29 10.70 -11.37
N ARG A 46 2.13 10.74 -12.70
CA ARG A 46 1.07 11.52 -13.38
C ARG A 46 0.21 10.62 -14.25
N GLY A 47 -1.09 10.73 -14.06
CA GLY A 47 -2.10 10.01 -14.82
C GLY A 47 -3.44 10.03 -14.10
N PRO A 48 -4.52 9.57 -14.77
CA PRO A 48 -5.82 9.44 -14.15
C PRO A 48 -5.76 8.51 -12.94
N SER A 49 -6.49 8.85 -11.89
CA SER A 49 -6.57 8.01 -10.69
C SER A 49 -7.16 6.65 -11.02
N THR A 50 -6.54 5.60 -10.50
CA THR A 50 -7.04 4.23 -10.62
C THR A 50 -7.21 3.59 -9.25
N PRO A 51 -8.17 2.68 -9.07
CA PRO A 51 -8.38 1.98 -7.80
C PRO A 51 -7.15 1.19 -7.34
N SER A 52 -6.49 0.49 -8.24
CA SER A 52 -5.31 -0.34 -7.90
C SER A 52 -4.11 0.51 -7.47
N GLN A 53 -3.78 1.56 -8.21
CA GLN A 53 -2.63 2.42 -7.88
C GLN A 53 -2.91 3.28 -6.65
N THR A 54 -4.14 3.76 -6.47
CA THR A 54 -4.57 4.42 -5.24
C THR A 54 -4.39 3.49 -4.04
N ALA A 55 -4.78 2.23 -4.15
CA ALA A 55 -4.61 1.25 -3.10
C ALA A 55 -3.13 1.00 -2.75
N TRP A 56 -2.25 0.92 -3.76
CA TRP A 56 -0.81 0.75 -3.54
C TRP A 56 -0.19 1.94 -2.82
N ALA A 57 -0.53 3.16 -3.25
CA ALA A 57 -0.07 4.38 -2.59
C ALA A 57 -0.53 4.44 -1.14
N LEU A 58 -1.83 4.16 -0.88
CA LEU A 58 -2.38 4.11 0.47
C LEU A 58 -1.65 3.13 1.38
N MET A 59 -1.43 1.89 0.93
CA MET A 59 -0.70 0.89 1.71
C MET A 59 0.74 1.32 1.99
N GLY A 60 1.40 1.97 1.02
CA GLY A 60 2.75 2.51 1.19
C GLY A 60 2.81 3.62 2.24
N ILE A 61 1.89 4.59 2.17
CA ILE A 61 1.83 5.72 3.10
C ILE A 61 1.41 5.25 4.50
N CYS A 62 0.40 4.37 4.60
CA CYS A 62 -0.02 3.77 5.88
C CYS A 62 1.14 3.05 6.59
N ALA A 63 2.00 2.36 5.84
CA ALA A 63 3.16 1.68 6.41
C ALA A 63 4.17 2.63 7.07
N CYS A 64 4.11 3.93 6.78
CA CYS A 64 4.92 4.97 7.42
C CYS A 64 4.37 5.46 8.77
N GLY A 65 3.27 4.88 9.27
CA GLY A 65 2.91 4.92 10.69
C GLY A 65 1.91 5.99 11.14
N ASP A 66 1.45 6.90 10.26
CA ASP A 66 0.43 7.91 10.63
C ASP A 66 -0.84 7.73 9.78
N PRO A 67 -1.88 7.05 10.31
CA PRO A 67 -3.13 6.79 9.57
C PRO A 67 -4.04 8.03 9.44
N HIS A 68 -3.74 9.12 10.15
CA HIS A 68 -4.58 10.33 10.18
C HIS A 68 -4.15 11.39 9.16
N ARG A 69 -3.17 11.07 8.30
CA ARG A 69 -2.75 11.98 7.24
C ARG A 69 -3.88 12.31 6.29
N GLU A 70 -3.95 13.57 5.88
CA GLU A 70 -4.97 14.03 4.94
C GLU A 70 -4.91 13.28 3.61
N SER A 71 -3.70 12.94 3.12
CA SER A 71 -3.49 12.15 1.91
C SER A 71 -4.14 10.76 2.01
N ILE A 72 -4.04 10.11 3.17
CA ILE A 72 -4.69 8.82 3.43
C ILE A 72 -6.20 8.98 3.44
N ARG A 73 -6.75 9.96 4.16
CA ARG A 73 -8.19 10.21 4.23
C ARG A 73 -8.77 10.42 2.83
N ARG A 74 -8.14 11.30 2.03
CA ARG A 74 -8.57 11.56 0.64
C ARG A 74 -8.53 10.33 -0.24
N GLY A 75 -7.49 9.50 -0.11
CA GLY A 75 -7.37 8.26 -0.88
C GLY A 75 -8.40 7.20 -0.48
N VAL A 76 -8.72 7.09 0.82
CA VAL A 76 -9.80 6.22 1.32
C VAL A 76 -11.15 6.71 0.79
N ASP A 77 -11.42 8.02 0.85
CA ASP A 77 -12.64 8.62 0.32
C ASP A 77 -12.78 8.39 -1.19
N TYR A 78 -11.67 8.46 -1.94
CA TYR A 78 -11.66 8.13 -3.36
C TYR A 78 -12.12 6.67 -3.59
N LEU A 79 -11.53 5.71 -2.90
CA LEU A 79 -11.88 4.29 -3.06
C LEU A 79 -13.35 4.02 -2.69
N ILE A 80 -13.85 4.62 -1.59
CA ILE A 80 -15.25 4.45 -1.18
C ILE A 80 -16.20 5.05 -2.20
N ARG A 81 -15.92 6.27 -2.68
CA ARG A 81 -16.79 6.98 -3.62
C ARG A 81 -16.83 6.34 -5.00
N THR A 82 -15.74 5.69 -5.43
CA THR A 82 -15.63 5.07 -6.74
C THR A 82 -16.00 3.58 -6.75
N GLN A 83 -16.39 3.04 -5.60
CA GLN A 83 -16.88 1.67 -5.52
C GLN A 83 -18.24 1.54 -6.21
N ASN A 84 -18.39 0.54 -7.04
CA ASN A 84 -19.65 0.22 -7.71
C ASN A 84 -20.69 -0.34 -6.71
N PRO A 85 -21.99 -0.27 -7.02
CA PRO A 85 -23.05 -0.80 -6.15
C PRO A 85 -22.91 -2.30 -5.82
N ASP A 86 -22.28 -3.07 -6.69
CA ASP A 86 -21.98 -4.51 -6.48
C ASP A 86 -20.74 -4.77 -5.64
N GLY A 87 -20.06 -3.72 -5.14
CA GLY A 87 -18.86 -3.78 -4.35
C GLY A 87 -17.56 -3.87 -5.16
N SER A 88 -17.63 -3.91 -6.48
CA SER A 88 -16.46 -3.92 -7.37
C SER A 88 -15.91 -2.52 -7.63
N TRP A 89 -14.76 -2.45 -8.33
CA TRP A 89 -14.23 -1.21 -8.91
C TRP A 89 -14.01 -1.36 -10.41
N THR A 90 -14.22 -0.25 -11.12
CA THR A 90 -13.93 -0.14 -12.56
C THR A 90 -12.55 0.49 -12.75
N GLU A 91 -11.74 -0.10 -13.62
CA GLU A 91 -10.40 0.42 -13.98
C GLU A 91 -10.14 0.11 -15.45
N ASP A 92 -9.90 1.16 -16.25
CA ASP A 92 -9.72 1.03 -17.71
C ASP A 92 -8.23 1.04 -18.11
N TYR A 93 -7.36 1.54 -17.22
CA TYR A 93 -5.94 1.67 -17.49
C TYR A 93 -5.15 0.42 -17.08
N THR A 94 -4.10 0.12 -17.85
CA THR A 94 -3.09 -0.88 -17.47
C THR A 94 -2.12 -0.29 -16.46
N THR A 95 -1.60 -1.15 -15.57
CA THR A 95 -0.71 -0.75 -14.48
C THR A 95 0.77 -0.99 -14.79
N GLY A 96 1.15 -1.02 -16.05
CA GLY A 96 2.55 -1.16 -16.47
C GLY A 96 3.15 -2.55 -16.33
N THR A 97 2.33 -3.57 -16.10
CA THR A 97 2.77 -4.97 -16.07
C THR A 97 2.97 -5.52 -17.48
N GLY A 98 4.13 -6.13 -17.72
CA GLY A 98 4.52 -6.62 -19.05
C GLY A 98 5.95 -6.22 -19.39
N PHE A 99 6.19 -5.94 -20.68
CA PHE A 99 7.48 -5.45 -21.13
C PHE A 99 7.40 -3.96 -21.49
N PRO A 100 8.15 -3.09 -20.82
CA PRO A 100 8.13 -1.65 -21.08
C PRO A 100 8.34 -1.35 -22.56
N CYS A 101 7.55 -0.42 -23.09
CA CYS A 101 7.57 0.03 -24.47
C CYS A 101 7.25 -1.04 -25.54
N VAL A 102 6.91 -2.26 -25.13
CA VAL A 102 6.58 -3.36 -26.04
C VAL A 102 5.12 -3.75 -25.93
N PHE A 103 4.69 -4.21 -24.77
CA PHE A 103 3.28 -4.48 -24.48
C PHE A 103 3.03 -4.43 -22.97
N TYR A 104 1.75 -4.21 -22.61
CA TYR A 104 1.31 -4.16 -21.24
C TYR A 104 0.14 -5.12 -21.01
N LEU A 105 0.15 -5.76 -19.84
CA LEU A 105 -0.91 -6.67 -19.43
C LEU A 105 -1.82 -5.97 -18.42
N LYS A 106 -3.11 -6.21 -18.53
CA LYS A 106 -4.10 -5.79 -17.56
C LYS A 106 -4.52 -6.99 -16.71
N TYR A 107 -4.29 -6.89 -15.41
CA TYR A 107 -4.76 -7.89 -14.45
C TYR A 107 -6.08 -7.43 -13.83
N ASP A 108 -7.19 -7.98 -14.27
CA ASP A 108 -8.53 -7.56 -13.81
C ASP A 108 -8.75 -7.70 -12.30
N MET A 109 -8.03 -8.61 -11.64
CA MET A 109 -8.13 -8.78 -10.20
C MET A 109 -7.48 -7.65 -9.40
N TYR A 110 -6.56 -6.88 -9.99
CA TYR A 110 -5.88 -5.78 -9.29
C TYR A 110 -6.85 -4.72 -8.81
N ARG A 111 -7.80 -4.34 -9.65
CA ARG A 111 -8.85 -3.37 -9.31
C ARG A 111 -9.81 -3.84 -8.21
N GLN A 112 -9.83 -5.12 -7.86
CA GLN A 112 -10.65 -5.68 -6.79
C GLN A 112 -9.85 -5.95 -5.52
N HIS A 113 -8.74 -6.68 -5.66
CA HIS A 113 -7.96 -7.14 -4.53
C HIS A 113 -7.27 -6.00 -3.78
N PHE A 114 -6.63 -5.08 -4.52
CA PHE A 114 -5.82 -4.05 -3.87
C PHE A 114 -6.65 -2.99 -3.15
N PRO A 115 -7.77 -2.47 -3.71
CA PRO A 115 -8.65 -1.59 -2.96
C PRO A 115 -9.18 -2.21 -1.67
N LEU A 116 -9.65 -3.45 -1.74
CA LEU A 116 -10.14 -4.17 -0.56
C LEU A 116 -9.03 -4.34 0.49
N LEU A 117 -7.83 -4.75 0.05
CA LEU A 117 -6.67 -4.91 0.95
C LEU A 117 -6.26 -3.57 1.57
N ALA A 118 -6.25 -2.49 0.80
CA ALA A 118 -5.88 -1.16 1.30
C ALA A 118 -6.89 -0.65 2.34
N LEU A 119 -8.18 -0.79 2.09
CA LEU A 119 -9.24 -0.40 3.03
C LEU A 119 -9.19 -1.23 4.30
N ALA A 120 -8.96 -2.55 4.20
CA ALA A 120 -8.79 -3.44 5.35
C ALA A 120 -7.54 -3.07 6.17
N THR A 121 -6.43 -2.73 5.49
CA THR A 121 -5.18 -2.28 6.12
C THR A 121 -5.41 -0.97 6.86
N TYR A 122 -6.00 0.03 6.21
CA TYR A 122 -6.35 1.31 6.82
C TYR A 122 -7.23 1.13 8.07
N ARG A 123 -8.29 0.31 7.96
CA ARG A 123 -9.16 0.00 9.11
C ARG A 123 -8.37 -0.61 10.27
N GLY A 124 -7.44 -1.52 9.99
CA GLY A 124 -6.58 -2.12 11.01
C GLY A 124 -5.70 -1.10 11.72
N PHE A 125 -5.13 -0.14 10.97
CA PHE A 125 -4.34 0.96 11.54
C PHE A 125 -5.22 1.93 12.34
N ALA A 126 -6.35 2.38 11.80
CA ALA A 126 -7.25 3.35 12.44
C ALA A 126 -7.85 2.81 13.75
N LEU A 127 -8.07 1.51 13.85
CA LEU A 127 -8.59 0.84 15.06
C LEU A 127 -7.49 0.40 16.04
N GLY A 128 -6.21 0.75 15.77
CA GLY A 128 -5.10 0.34 16.65
C GLY A 128 -4.74 -1.16 16.60
N TRP A 129 -5.30 -1.90 15.63
CA TRP A 129 -5.09 -3.35 15.50
C TRP A 129 -3.64 -3.71 15.14
N ALA A 130 -2.92 -2.79 14.51
CA ALA A 130 -1.52 -2.99 14.14
C ALA A 130 -0.58 -3.04 15.36
N SER A 131 -0.89 -2.32 16.44
CA SER A 131 -0.13 -2.38 17.69
C SER A 131 -0.34 -3.68 18.46
N CYS A 132 -1.46 -4.38 18.26
CA CYS A 132 -1.71 -5.69 18.87
C CYS A 132 -0.86 -6.82 18.25
N ARG A 133 -0.52 -6.76 16.95
CA ARG A 133 0.24 -7.83 16.29
C ARG A 133 1.71 -7.90 16.71
N ALA A 134 2.34 -6.77 17.03
CA ALA A 134 3.71 -6.76 17.53
C ALA A 134 3.85 -7.34 18.96
N GLY A 135 2.79 -7.21 19.77
CA GLY A 135 2.75 -7.76 21.15
C GLY A 135 2.29 -9.21 21.24
N THR A 136 1.37 -9.65 20.38
CA THR A 136 0.73 -10.97 20.46
C THR A 136 1.43 -12.08 19.71
N ALA A 137 2.30 -11.79 18.74
CA ALA A 137 3.10 -12.82 18.06
C ALA A 137 4.03 -13.57 19.04
N ARG A 138 4.42 -12.94 20.16
CA ARG A 138 5.20 -13.59 21.22
C ARG A 138 4.36 -14.47 22.16
N SER A 139 3.04 -14.28 22.22
CA SER A 139 2.20 -15.01 23.18
C SER A 139 1.50 -16.24 22.59
N LEU A 140 1.46 -16.37 21.25
CA LEU A 140 0.79 -17.49 20.57
C LEU A 140 1.71 -18.64 20.18
N LEU A 141 3.01 -18.57 20.47
CA LEU A 141 3.87 -19.74 20.35
C LEU A 141 3.57 -20.72 21.48
N PRO A 142 3.27 -22.00 21.17
CA PRO A 142 3.06 -23.03 22.19
C PRO A 142 4.25 -23.05 23.15
N ARG A 143 3.97 -23.20 24.45
CA ARG A 143 4.99 -23.17 25.54
C ARG A 143 6.18 -24.12 25.32
N GLY A 144 6.04 -25.13 24.46
CA GLY A 144 7.10 -26.09 24.11
C GLY A 144 8.19 -25.55 23.19
N LEU A 145 7.93 -24.54 22.38
CA LEU A 145 8.92 -23.97 21.45
C LEU A 145 9.74 -22.81 22.04
N ARG A 146 9.40 -22.36 23.24
CA ARG A 146 10.16 -21.29 23.94
C ARG A 146 11.51 -21.76 24.48
N ARG A 147 11.73 -23.07 24.62
CA ARG A 147 12.98 -23.62 25.17
C ARG A 147 14.10 -23.85 24.13
N LEU A 148 13.77 -23.84 22.83
CA LEU A 148 14.76 -24.08 21.77
C LEU A 148 15.49 -22.79 21.33
N GLY A 149 14.99 -21.59 21.66
CA GLY A 149 15.63 -20.32 21.33
C GLY A 149 16.67 -19.84 22.36
N ALA A 150 16.71 -20.43 23.55
CA ALA A 150 17.65 -20.03 24.59
C ALA A 150 19.00 -20.82 24.55
N ALA A 151 19.06 -21.92 23.80
CA ALA A 151 20.26 -22.76 23.71
C ALA A 151 21.22 -22.40 22.56
N ALA A 152 20.84 -21.45 21.67
CA ALA A 152 21.65 -21.05 20.53
C ALA A 152 22.47 -19.75 20.75
N SER A 153 22.43 -19.19 21.98
CA SER A 153 23.16 -17.97 22.35
C SER A 153 24.39 -18.20 23.23
N GLU A 154 24.76 -19.45 23.50
CA GLU A 154 25.92 -19.81 24.34
C GLU A 154 26.85 -20.83 23.65
N ALA A 155 27.03 -20.75 22.34
CA ALA A 155 28.06 -21.51 21.63
C ALA A 155 28.80 -20.62 20.64
#